data_fc720f978bbb5d3c009afa0ad258f31e
#
_entry.id   fc720f978bbb5d3c009afa0ad258f31e
#
_cell.length_a   1.000
_cell.length_b   1.000
_cell.length_c   1.000
_cell.angle_alpha   90.00
_cell.angle_beta   90.00
_cell.angle_gamma   90.00
#
_symmetry.space_group_name_H-M   'P 1'
#
loop_
_entity.id
_entity.type
_entity.pdbx_description
1 polymer ?
#
loop_
_entity_poly.entity_id
_entity_poly.type
_entity_poly.pdbx_seq_one_letter_code
_entity_poly.pdbx_strand_id
1 'polypeptide(L)'
;MKKLEVHFTRSPDESMHVGTLVEDHGRMYFQYAPEFLATGLNLSPFRLPFEAGLFEHTDRDFGPLPGVFDDSLPDGWGLLLMDRHFRSRGMNPAEISPLDRLSWLGTRTMGALTYHPPADRENIDASVFDLHDLARQSQEIISGAAVDVLPQLLRAGGTPGGARPKVLVGFNPVTGGVISGEDDLPEGFEHWIVKFPAKADNPDTGAVEYAYSLMAAAAGIDMPPTRLFETSAGDRFFGVKRFDRDGSTALRRTQGSESAAADRGASSPPSGNRRYHVHTFGNLIQSNFRIPSADYADLLKATSLLTRNHQDVPRAFGRMVFNVLAHNRDDHVKNFTFIMNDATSEWALSPAYDLLYTPGPGGEHTMTLAGEGRNPGRAHMLALAEQAGVSKPEAAAVIDEVQAAISRWHDFAAQAGVSQAGTRQIAQSLPPGVL
;
A
#
# COMPACT_ATOMS: atom_id res chain seq x y z
N MET A 1 12.42 -12.65 -26.95
CA MET A 1 11.77 -13.38 -25.83
C MET A 1 12.60 -13.15 -24.57
N LYS A 2 11.99 -12.57 -23.51
CA LYS A 2 12.58 -12.39 -22.17
C LYS A 2 11.88 -13.33 -21.20
N LYS A 3 12.59 -13.84 -20.19
CA LYS A 3 12.04 -14.74 -19.16
C LYS A 3 12.46 -14.24 -17.78
N LEU A 4 11.56 -14.38 -16.79
CA LEU A 4 11.79 -14.01 -15.41
C LEU A 4 11.10 -15.02 -14.50
N GLU A 5 11.82 -15.59 -13.56
CA GLU A 5 11.23 -16.48 -12.56
C GLU A 5 10.60 -15.68 -11.44
N VAL A 6 9.41 -16.09 -11.04
CA VAL A 6 8.67 -15.50 -9.92
C VAL A 6 8.79 -16.43 -8.73
N HIS A 7 9.16 -15.89 -7.59
CA HIS A 7 9.27 -16.64 -6.34
C HIS A 7 8.35 -16.05 -5.27
N PHE A 8 7.85 -16.90 -4.41
CA PHE A 8 7.17 -16.54 -3.17
C PHE A 8 8.17 -16.66 -2.05
N THR A 9 8.63 -15.52 -1.53
CA THR A 9 9.72 -15.43 -0.55
C THR A 9 9.14 -14.99 0.79
N ARG A 10 9.11 -15.89 1.77
CA ARG A 10 8.63 -15.63 3.14
C ARG A 10 9.68 -15.00 4.02
N SER A 11 10.92 -15.43 3.82
CA SER A 11 12.10 -14.95 4.54
C SER A 11 13.33 -15.14 3.66
N PRO A 12 14.52 -14.64 4.03
CA PRO A 12 15.75 -14.86 3.26
C PRO A 12 16.05 -16.34 2.94
N ASP A 13 15.69 -17.22 3.88
CA ASP A 13 15.98 -18.66 3.79
C ASP A 13 14.79 -19.48 3.28
N GLU A 14 13.62 -18.85 3.07
CA GLU A 14 12.39 -19.55 2.69
C GLU A 14 11.78 -18.94 1.43
N SER A 15 12.14 -19.49 0.28
CA SER A 15 11.66 -19.05 -1.03
C SER A 15 11.19 -20.25 -1.85
N MET A 16 10.07 -20.07 -2.58
CA MET A 16 9.44 -21.11 -3.40
C MET A 16 9.20 -20.56 -4.82
N HIS A 17 9.58 -21.33 -5.84
CA HIS A 17 9.32 -20.97 -7.23
C HIS A 17 7.82 -21.03 -7.55
N VAL A 18 7.24 -19.89 -7.90
CA VAL A 18 5.83 -19.74 -8.25
C VAL A 18 5.58 -20.12 -9.70
N GLY A 19 6.46 -19.69 -10.59
CA GLY A 19 6.32 -19.87 -12.03
C GLY A 19 7.19 -18.93 -12.83
N THR A 20 6.95 -18.88 -14.14
CA THR A 20 7.76 -18.11 -15.08
C THR A 20 6.93 -17.10 -15.83
N LEU A 21 7.33 -15.84 -15.79
CA LEU A 21 6.88 -14.77 -16.67
C LEU A 21 7.69 -14.77 -17.97
N VAL A 22 7.01 -14.60 -19.09
CA VAL A 22 7.65 -14.54 -20.42
C VAL A 22 7.09 -13.34 -21.17
N GLU A 23 7.98 -12.51 -21.71
CA GLU A 23 7.64 -11.47 -22.68
C GLU A 23 8.13 -11.90 -24.07
N ASP A 24 7.19 -11.98 -25.01
CA ASP A 24 7.49 -12.30 -26.38
C ASP A 24 6.70 -11.39 -27.34
N HIS A 25 7.39 -10.65 -28.21
CA HIS A 25 6.80 -9.69 -29.17
C HIS A 25 5.76 -8.76 -28.52
N GLY A 26 6.04 -8.23 -27.32
CA GLY A 26 5.16 -7.31 -26.58
C GLY A 26 3.92 -7.98 -25.97
N ARG A 27 3.87 -9.31 -25.96
CA ARG A 27 2.84 -10.10 -25.26
C ARG A 27 3.42 -10.66 -23.98
N MET A 28 2.61 -10.71 -22.94
CA MET A 28 2.99 -11.21 -21.63
C MET A 28 2.31 -12.56 -21.36
N TYR A 29 3.10 -13.53 -20.99
CA TYR A 29 2.66 -14.88 -20.65
C TYR A 29 3.13 -15.24 -19.26
N PHE A 30 2.36 -16.10 -18.59
CA PHE A 30 2.74 -16.69 -17.31
C PHE A 30 2.41 -18.18 -17.27
N GLN A 31 3.27 -18.96 -16.64
CA GLN A 31 3.04 -20.37 -16.37
C GLN A 31 3.44 -20.69 -14.93
N TYR A 32 2.51 -21.29 -14.17
CA TYR A 32 2.80 -21.77 -12.83
C TYR A 32 3.77 -22.95 -12.84
N ALA A 33 4.64 -23.03 -11.83
CA ALA A 33 5.40 -24.23 -11.52
C ALA A 33 4.46 -25.31 -10.95
N PRO A 34 4.58 -26.60 -11.39
CA PRO A 34 3.73 -27.68 -10.88
C PRO A 34 3.80 -27.83 -9.36
N GLU A 35 4.99 -27.63 -8.77
CA GLU A 35 5.24 -27.72 -7.34
C GLU A 35 4.50 -26.64 -6.58
N PHE A 36 4.38 -25.44 -7.17
CA PHE A 36 3.62 -24.34 -6.57
C PHE A 36 2.11 -24.60 -6.62
N LEU A 37 1.60 -25.13 -7.72
CA LEU A 37 0.19 -25.53 -7.83
C LEU A 37 -0.21 -26.56 -6.76
N ALA A 38 0.71 -27.47 -6.42
CA ALA A 38 0.48 -28.48 -5.39
C ALA A 38 0.31 -27.90 -3.97
N THR A 39 0.76 -26.64 -3.74
CA THR A 39 0.58 -25.97 -2.44
C THR A 39 -0.84 -25.49 -2.17
N GLY A 40 -1.62 -25.26 -3.22
CA GLY A 40 -2.95 -24.65 -3.11
C GLY A 40 -2.96 -23.13 -2.85
N LEU A 41 -1.79 -22.46 -2.81
CA LEU A 41 -1.65 -21.03 -2.55
C LEU A 41 -2.05 -20.21 -3.79
N ASN A 42 -3.32 -19.86 -3.90
CA ASN A 42 -3.79 -19.02 -5.01
C ASN A 42 -3.53 -17.54 -4.74
N LEU A 43 -2.51 -16.98 -5.39
CA LEU A 43 -2.03 -15.60 -5.19
C LEU A 43 -2.90 -14.52 -5.85
N SER A 44 -3.80 -14.88 -6.78
CA SER A 44 -4.66 -13.93 -7.50
C SER A 44 -5.96 -14.59 -7.93
N PRO A 45 -6.91 -14.84 -6.99
CA PRO A 45 -8.07 -15.72 -7.24
C PRO A 45 -9.04 -15.25 -8.32
N PHE A 46 -9.05 -13.96 -8.70
CA PHE A 46 -10.09 -13.41 -9.58
C PHE A 46 -9.69 -13.37 -11.05
N ARG A 47 -8.42 -13.15 -11.35
CA ARG A 47 -7.98 -12.82 -12.72
C ARG A 47 -6.84 -13.67 -13.26
N LEU A 48 -6.24 -14.53 -12.44
CA LEU A 48 -5.22 -15.46 -12.87
C LEU A 48 -5.64 -16.88 -12.50
N PRO A 49 -6.05 -17.71 -13.46
CA PRO A 49 -6.46 -19.09 -13.19
C PRO A 49 -5.36 -19.88 -12.49
N PHE A 50 -5.69 -20.54 -11.38
CA PHE A 50 -4.74 -21.31 -10.58
C PHE A 50 -4.76 -22.76 -11.05
N GLU A 51 -4.19 -23.01 -12.24
CA GLU A 51 -4.14 -24.31 -12.91
C GLU A 51 -2.92 -24.44 -13.82
N ALA A 52 -2.63 -25.65 -14.27
CA ALA A 52 -1.56 -25.90 -15.22
C ALA A 52 -1.93 -25.34 -16.60
N GLY A 53 -1.00 -24.59 -17.21
CA GLY A 53 -1.20 -24.03 -18.54
C GLY A 53 -0.34 -22.79 -18.75
N LEU A 54 -0.30 -22.34 -20.00
CA LEU A 54 0.31 -21.06 -20.37
C LEU A 54 -0.79 -20.01 -20.49
N PHE A 55 -0.74 -18.98 -19.66
CA PHE A 55 -1.71 -17.89 -19.64
C PHE A 55 -1.16 -16.67 -20.36
N GLU A 56 -1.88 -16.17 -21.33
CA GLU A 56 -1.60 -14.88 -21.98
C GLU A 56 -2.37 -13.76 -21.28
N HIS A 57 -1.68 -12.70 -20.88
CA HIS A 57 -2.33 -11.49 -20.40
C HIS A 57 -2.84 -10.66 -21.57
N THR A 58 -4.17 -10.52 -21.68
CA THR A 58 -4.84 -9.87 -22.80
C THR A 58 -5.49 -8.54 -22.47
N ASP A 59 -5.64 -8.19 -21.17
CA ASP A 59 -6.26 -6.94 -20.72
C ASP A 59 -5.30 -5.76 -20.87
N ARG A 60 -5.34 -5.13 -22.06
CA ARG A 60 -4.49 -3.99 -22.41
C ARG A 60 -4.95 -2.67 -21.78
N ASP A 61 -6.21 -2.55 -21.42
CA ASP A 61 -6.76 -1.36 -20.77
C ASP A 61 -6.31 -1.26 -19.31
N PHE A 62 -6.11 -2.40 -18.68
CA PHE A 62 -5.51 -2.46 -17.34
C PHE A 62 -4.02 -2.13 -17.38
N GLY A 63 -3.25 -2.85 -18.17
CA GLY A 63 -1.80 -2.68 -18.24
C GLY A 63 -1.07 -3.85 -18.90
N PRO A 64 0.27 -3.84 -18.89
CA PRO A 64 1.07 -4.84 -19.60
C PRO A 64 1.25 -6.15 -18.83
N LEU A 65 0.93 -6.20 -17.53
CA LEU A 65 1.14 -7.34 -16.64
C LEU A 65 -0.17 -7.82 -16.01
N PRO A 66 -0.31 -9.12 -15.68
CA PRO A 66 -1.32 -9.56 -14.72
C PRO A 66 -1.19 -8.80 -13.40
N GLY A 67 -2.33 -8.43 -12.79
CA GLY A 67 -2.37 -7.55 -11.64
C GLY A 67 -1.49 -7.98 -10.46
N VAL A 68 -1.39 -9.28 -10.21
CA VAL A 68 -0.57 -9.82 -9.11
C VAL A 68 0.92 -9.49 -9.26
N PHE A 69 1.42 -9.35 -10.48
CA PHE A 69 2.81 -8.95 -10.74
C PHE A 69 2.94 -7.44 -10.88
N ASP A 70 1.89 -6.76 -11.36
CA ASP A 70 1.85 -5.30 -11.42
C ASP A 70 1.92 -4.65 -10.04
N ASP A 71 1.39 -5.29 -9.00
CA ASP A 71 1.52 -4.85 -7.60
C ASP A 71 2.97 -4.74 -7.11
N SER A 72 3.90 -5.43 -7.76
CA SER A 72 5.32 -5.31 -7.44
C SER A 72 5.99 -4.12 -8.10
N LEU A 73 5.40 -3.58 -9.18
CA LEU A 73 5.97 -2.42 -9.87
C LEU A 73 5.66 -1.13 -9.10
N PRO A 74 6.65 -0.24 -8.94
CA PRO A 74 6.37 1.08 -8.43
C PRO A 74 5.58 1.90 -9.46
N ASP A 75 4.79 2.82 -8.97
CA ASP A 75 4.18 3.87 -9.76
C ASP A 75 4.72 5.25 -9.31
N GLY A 76 4.26 6.33 -9.92
CA GLY A 76 4.56 7.69 -9.51
C GLY A 76 6.03 7.93 -9.14
N TRP A 77 6.29 8.09 -7.84
CA TRP A 77 7.62 8.43 -7.31
C TRP A 77 8.67 7.36 -7.58
N GLY A 78 8.40 6.11 -7.24
CA GLY A 78 9.37 5.03 -7.42
C GLY A 78 9.71 4.80 -8.91
N LEU A 79 8.72 4.92 -9.79
CA LEU A 79 8.92 4.84 -11.23
C LEU A 79 9.79 5.99 -11.76
N LEU A 80 9.58 7.22 -11.24
CA LEU A 80 10.42 8.37 -11.59
C LEU A 80 11.89 8.15 -11.24
N LEU A 81 12.17 7.62 -10.04
CA LEU A 81 13.54 7.30 -9.61
C LEU A 81 14.17 6.23 -10.50
N MET A 82 13.41 5.17 -10.79
CA MET A 82 13.85 4.07 -11.65
C MET A 82 14.15 4.56 -13.08
N ASP A 83 13.28 5.38 -13.66
CA ASP A 83 13.48 5.94 -14.99
C ASP A 83 14.71 6.86 -15.07
N ARG A 84 14.97 7.66 -14.04
CA ARG A 84 16.19 8.49 -13.97
C ARG A 84 17.44 7.63 -13.88
N HIS A 85 17.38 6.56 -13.08
CA HIS A 85 18.49 5.61 -13.00
C HIS A 85 18.80 4.98 -14.37
N PHE A 86 17.78 4.53 -15.10
CA PHE A 86 18.01 3.98 -16.44
C PHE A 86 18.59 5.02 -17.40
N ARG A 87 18.11 6.27 -17.36
CA ARG A 87 18.64 7.37 -18.18
C ARG A 87 20.11 7.69 -17.86
N SER A 88 20.49 7.71 -16.58
CA SER A 88 21.88 7.97 -16.17
C SER A 88 22.85 6.89 -16.68
N ARG A 89 22.33 5.71 -17.00
CA ARG A 89 23.08 4.61 -17.62
C ARG A 89 22.96 4.57 -19.15
N GLY A 90 22.42 5.63 -19.76
CA GLY A 90 22.26 5.73 -21.22
C GLY A 90 21.14 4.88 -21.82
N MET A 91 20.25 4.33 -20.96
CA MET A 91 19.11 3.54 -21.42
C MET A 91 17.88 4.44 -21.62
N ASN A 92 17.09 4.17 -22.64
CA ASN A 92 15.82 4.84 -22.87
C ASN A 92 14.71 4.18 -22.05
N PRO A 93 14.08 4.85 -21.07
CA PRO A 93 13.02 4.27 -20.24
C PRO A 93 11.82 3.74 -21.03
N ALA A 94 11.56 4.27 -22.24
CA ALA A 94 10.48 3.78 -23.10
C ALA A 94 10.76 2.38 -23.70
N GLU A 95 12.02 1.95 -23.70
CA GLU A 95 12.45 0.63 -24.19
C GLU A 95 12.61 -0.39 -23.05
N ILE A 96 12.51 0.07 -21.80
CA ILE A 96 12.59 -0.78 -20.60
C ILE A 96 11.25 -1.50 -20.42
N SER A 97 11.27 -2.80 -20.59
CA SER A 97 10.06 -3.59 -20.45
C SER A 97 9.62 -3.78 -18.98
N PRO A 98 8.37 -4.18 -18.73
CA PRO A 98 7.91 -4.53 -17.38
C PRO A 98 8.77 -5.60 -16.71
N LEU A 99 9.25 -6.60 -17.47
CA LEU A 99 10.13 -7.64 -16.94
C LEU A 99 11.51 -7.10 -16.55
N ASP A 100 12.06 -6.15 -17.31
CA ASP A 100 13.32 -5.49 -16.94
C ASP A 100 13.17 -4.73 -15.61
N ARG A 101 12.02 -4.06 -15.41
CA ARG A 101 11.71 -3.36 -14.16
C ARG A 101 11.56 -4.32 -12.98
N LEU A 102 10.86 -5.44 -13.17
CA LEU A 102 10.73 -6.48 -12.14
C LEU A 102 12.09 -7.13 -11.81
N SER A 103 12.92 -7.42 -12.82
CA SER A 103 14.30 -7.92 -12.63
C SER A 103 15.15 -6.90 -11.87
N TRP A 104 15.00 -5.59 -12.17
CA TRP A 104 15.70 -4.52 -11.45
C TRP A 104 15.27 -4.46 -9.97
N LEU A 105 13.99 -4.69 -9.65
CA LEU A 105 13.51 -4.81 -8.27
C LEU A 105 14.08 -6.06 -7.59
N GLY A 106 14.03 -7.20 -8.28
CA GLY A 106 14.54 -8.47 -7.76
C GLY A 106 13.85 -8.88 -6.46
N THR A 107 14.59 -8.85 -5.35
CA THR A 107 14.06 -9.19 -4.01
C THR A 107 13.47 -8.01 -3.24
N ARG A 108 13.60 -6.78 -3.73
CA ARG A 108 13.21 -5.53 -3.04
C ARG A 108 11.79 -5.08 -3.41
N THR A 109 10.86 -5.99 -3.41
CA THR A 109 9.46 -5.73 -3.73
C THR A 109 8.63 -5.43 -2.48
N MET A 110 7.48 -4.82 -2.67
CA MET A 110 6.41 -4.86 -1.68
C MET A 110 5.79 -6.25 -1.68
N GLY A 111 5.36 -6.72 -0.51
CA GLY A 111 4.81 -8.07 -0.38
C GLY A 111 5.87 -9.18 -0.42
N ALA A 112 5.44 -10.38 -0.80
CA ALA A 112 6.25 -11.60 -0.77
C ALA A 112 6.72 -12.10 -2.15
N LEU A 113 6.32 -11.48 -3.26
CA LEU A 113 6.80 -11.87 -4.59
C LEU A 113 8.17 -11.27 -4.86
N THR A 114 9.09 -12.10 -5.38
CA THR A 114 10.44 -11.72 -5.78
C THR A 114 10.73 -12.25 -7.18
N TYR A 115 11.70 -11.67 -7.87
CA TYR A 115 11.94 -11.89 -9.29
C TYR A 115 13.40 -12.23 -9.57
N HIS A 116 13.63 -13.31 -10.35
CA HIS A 116 14.95 -13.86 -10.62
C HIS A 116 15.17 -14.16 -12.12
N PRO A 117 16.39 -13.92 -12.66
CA PRO A 117 17.53 -13.34 -11.95
C PRO A 117 17.31 -11.86 -11.66
N PRO A 118 17.79 -11.35 -10.51
CA PRO A 118 17.84 -9.91 -10.28
C PRO A 118 18.87 -9.29 -11.21
N ALA A 119 18.61 -8.05 -11.65
CA ALA A 119 19.62 -7.30 -12.41
C ALA A 119 20.85 -7.00 -11.54
N ASP A 120 22.02 -6.95 -12.15
CA ASP A 120 23.26 -6.57 -11.47
C ASP A 120 23.13 -5.20 -10.82
N ARG A 121 23.48 -5.11 -9.54
CA ARG A 121 23.39 -3.89 -8.75
C ARG A 121 24.71 -3.58 -8.06
N GLU A 122 25.00 -2.29 -7.96
CA GLU A 122 26.08 -1.81 -7.11
C GLU A 122 25.75 -2.11 -5.65
N ASN A 123 26.73 -2.64 -4.93
CA ASN A 123 26.59 -2.88 -3.50
C ASN A 123 26.75 -1.53 -2.80
N ILE A 124 25.64 -0.94 -2.38
CA ILE A 124 25.64 0.34 -1.67
C ILE A 124 25.54 0.02 -0.18
N ASP A 125 26.48 0.54 0.60
CA ASP A 125 26.50 0.37 2.04
C ASP A 125 25.16 0.87 2.65
N ALA A 126 24.57 0.05 3.52
CA ALA A 126 23.34 0.36 4.26
C ALA A 126 23.57 1.34 5.42
N SER A 127 24.59 2.23 5.31
CA SER A 127 24.96 3.20 6.33
C SER A 127 23.74 4.06 6.75
N VAL A 128 23.80 4.50 7.99
CA VAL A 128 22.85 5.47 8.55
C VAL A 128 22.71 6.66 7.60
N PHE A 129 21.48 6.99 7.22
CA PHE A 129 21.22 8.14 6.36
C PHE A 129 20.26 9.12 7.03
N ASP A 130 20.43 10.39 6.72
CA ASP A 130 19.64 11.48 7.29
C ASP A 130 18.36 11.69 6.47
N LEU A 131 17.20 11.62 7.12
CA LEU A 131 15.90 11.86 6.48
C LEU A 131 15.77 13.28 5.94
N HIS A 132 16.42 14.29 6.57
CA HIS A 132 16.45 15.66 6.07
C HIS A 132 17.12 15.74 4.70
N ASP A 133 18.29 15.11 4.55
CA ASP A 133 19.01 15.09 3.28
C ASP A 133 18.24 14.36 2.18
N LEU A 134 17.60 13.24 2.49
CA LEU A 134 16.76 12.50 1.54
C LEU A 134 15.55 13.32 1.12
N ALA A 135 14.91 14.03 2.05
CA ALA A 135 13.77 14.89 1.75
C ALA A 135 14.20 16.06 0.85
N ARG A 136 15.30 16.75 1.17
CA ARG A 136 15.85 17.84 0.35
C ARG A 136 16.15 17.37 -1.07
N GLN A 137 16.81 16.25 -1.23
CA GLN A 137 17.12 15.70 -2.54
C GLN A 137 15.86 15.27 -3.30
N SER A 138 14.86 14.72 -2.61
CA SER A 138 13.57 14.41 -3.23
C SER A 138 12.91 15.66 -3.85
N GLN A 139 13.00 16.80 -3.18
CA GLN A 139 12.54 18.10 -3.69
C GLN A 139 13.33 18.54 -4.94
N GLU A 140 14.64 18.39 -4.93
CA GLU A 140 15.50 18.72 -6.08
C GLU A 140 15.18 17.86 -7.30
N ILE A 141 14.89 16.57 -7.09
CA ILE A 141 14.46 15.65 -8.15
C ILE A 141 13.12 16.10 -8.73
N ILE A 142 12.10 16.35 -7.90
CA ILE A 142 10.78 16.75 -8.38
C ILE A 142 10.82 18.08 -9.14
N SER A 143 11.63 19.03 -8.65
CA SER A 143 11.79 20.34 -9.32
C SER A 143 12.60 20.29 -10.61
N GLY A 144 13.24 19.15 -10.91
CA GLY A 144 14.15 19.00 -12.05
C GLY A 144 15.53 19.64 -11.84
N ALA A 145 15.83 20.11 -10.63
CA ALA A 145 17.12 20.73 -10.32
C ALA A 145 18.26 19.71 -10.22
N ALA A 146 17.97 18.47 -9.76
CA ALA A 146 18.93 17.38 -9.75
C ALA A 146 18.76 16.48 -10.96
N VAL A 147 19.84 16.18 -11.66
CA VAL A 147 19.88 15.23 -12.78
C VAL A 147 20.11 13.82 -12.24
N ASP A 148 21.05 13.69 -11.30
CA ASP A 148 21.43 12.42 -10.70
C ASP A 148 20.63 12.13 -9.44
N VAL A 149 20.32 10.85 -9.23
CA VAL A 149 19.66 10.36 -8.02
C VAL A 149 20.72 9.77 -7.10
N LEU A 150 20.76 10.21 -5.82
CA LEU A 150 21.64 9.58 -4.83
C LEU A 150 21.30 8.08 -4.75
N PRO A 151 22.32 7.22 -4.72
CA PRO A 151 22.12 5.78 -4.62
C PRO A 151 21.23 5.37 -3.43
N GLN A 152 21.36 6.05 -2.28
CA GLN A 152 20.54 5.79 -1.10
C GLN A 152 19.05 6.09 -1.35
N LEU A 153 18.75 7.21 -2.03
CA LEU A 153 17.38 7.58 -2.35
C LEU A 153 16.77 6.65 -3.40
N LEU A 154 17.55 6.25 -4.40
CA LEU A 154 17.14 5.29 -5.41
C LEU A 154 16.77 3.93 -4.77
N ARG A 155 17.60 3.47 -3.83
CA ARG A 155 17.35 2.24 -3.09
C ARG A 155 16.07 2.37 -2.27
N ALA A 156 16.04 3.29 -1.32
CA ALA A 156 14.96 3.39 -0.35
C ALA A 156 13.63 3.89 -0.96
N GLY A 157 13.67 4.66 -2.05
CA GLY A 157 12.49 5.26 -2.68
C GLY A 157 12.02 4.57 -3.96
N GLY A 158 12.79 3.65 -4.53
CA GLY A 158 12.51 3.07 -5.85
C GLY A 158 11.47 1.94 -5.87
N THR A 159 10.99 1.50 -4.71
CA THR A 159 10.08 0.35 -4.59
C THR A 159 8.63 0.71 -4.25
N PRO A 160 8.34 1.66 -3.32
CA PRO A 160 6.95 1.93 -2.95
C PRO A 160 6.17 2.64 -4.06
N GLY A 161 4.90 2.29 -4.21
CA GLY A 161 3.96 2.98 -5.10
C GLY A 161 3.50 4.34 -4.57
N GLY A 162 2.76 5.09 -5.40
CA GLY A 162 2.20 6.41 -5.10
C GLY A 162 3.04 7.58 -5.59
N ALA A 163 2.40 8.73 -5.79
CA ALA A 163 2.99 9.90 -6.45
C ALA A 163 3.92 10.74 -5.55
N ARG A 164 3.67 10.77 -4.24
CA ARG A 164 4.48 11.56 -3.30
C ARG A 164 5.81 10.90 -2.98
N PRO A 165 6.88 11.70 -2.76
CA PRO A 165 8.18 11.18 -2.33
C PRO A 165 8.06 10.39 -1.04
N LYS A 166 8.65 9.22 -1.02
CA LYS A 166 8.69 8.34 0.13
C LYS A 166 9.87 7.42 0.09
N VAL A 167 10.29 6.93 1.25
CA VAL A 167 11.40 5.99 1.39
C VAL A 167 11.03 4.85 2.33
N LEU A 168 11.61 3.68 2.07
CA LEU A 168 11.59 2.55 2.99
C LEU A 168 12.72 2.71 3.98
N VAL A 169 12.41 2.61 5.27
CA VAL A 169 13.39 2.71 6.35
C VAL A 169 13.25 1.54 7.32
N GLY A 170 14.38 1.14 7.89
CA GLY A 170 14.44 0.39 9.13
C GLY A 170 14.49 1.37 10.29
N PHE A 171 13.57 1.26 11.23
CA PHE A 171 13.51 2.09 12.43
C PHE A 171 13.67 1.23 13.68
N ASN A 172 14.62 1.60 14.55
CA ASN A 172 14.76 0.99 15.85
C ASN A 172 14.04 1.84 16.92
N PRO A 173 12.92 1.35 17.49
CA PRO A 173 12.12 2.14 18.42
C PRO A 173 12.81 2.38 19.78
N VAL A 174 13.86 1.60 20.10
CA VAL A 174 14.60 1.74 21.36
C VAL A 174 15.69 2.79 21.24
N THR A 175 16.47 2.78 20.14
CA THR A 175 17.60 3.69 19.94
C THR A 175 17.22 4.95 19.17
N GLY A 176 16.08 4.94 18.46
CA GLY A 176 15.69 5.99 17.50
C GLY A 176 16.47 5.94 16.18
N GLY A 177 17.32 4.91 15.99
CA GLY A 177 18.15 4.78 14.80
C GLY A 177 17.32 4.51 13.54
N VAL A 178 17.74 5.13 12.42
CA VAL A 178 17.10 4.97 11.09
C VAL A 178 18.16 4.48 10.11
N ILE A 179 17.82 3.42 9.37
CA ILE A 179 18.67 2.83 8.32
C ILE A 179 17.85 2.61 7.05
N SER A 180 18.48 2.21 5.95
CA SER A 180 17.79 1.77 4.73
C SER A 180 16.87 0.57 5.01
N GLY A 181 15.66 0.55 4.45
CA GLY A 181 14.60 -0.40 4.77
C GLY A 181 14.11 -1.27 3.62
N GLU A 182 14.81 -1.27 2.46
CA GLU A 182 14.39 -2.09 1.33
C GLU A 182 14.85 -3.55 1.41
N ASP A 183 15.94 -3.81 2.09
CA ASP A 183 16.49 -5.15 2.35
C ASP A 183 16.03 -5.66 3.72
N ASP A 184 16.45 -6.88 4.07
CA ASP A 184 16.18 -7.44 5.38
C ASP A 184 16.90 -6.64 6.48
N LEU A 185 16.21 -6.44 7.59
CA LEU A 185 16.67 -5.57 8.67
C LEU A 185 17.41 -6.34 9.78
N PRO A 186 18.38 -5.71 10.44
CA PRO A 186 18.97 -6.23 11.66
C PRO A 186 17.93 -6.38 12.78
N GLU A 187 18.23 -7.24 13.77
CA GLU A 187 17.39 -7.41 14.95
C GLU A 187 17.14 -6.06 15.66
N GLY A 188 15.91 -5.87 16.13
CA GLY A 188 15.48 -4.65 16.80
C GLY A 188 15.02 -3.53 15.87
N PHE A 189 15.14 -3.70 14.55
CA PHE A 189 14.60 -2.75 13.59
C PHE A 189 13.26 -3.21 13.04
N GLU A 190 12.40 -2.25 12.71
CA GLU A 190 11.09 -2.42 12.13
C GLU A 190 11.02 -1.78 10.76
N HIS A 191 10.28 -2.38 9.82
CA HIS A 191 10.08 -1.82 8.48
C HIS A 191 9.04 -0.70 8.48
N TRP A 192 9.42 0.49 8.00
CA TRP A 192 8.55 1.66 7.91
C TRP A 192 8.61 2.29 6.52
N ILE A 193 7.56 3.01 6.16
CA ILE A 193 7.52 3.94 5.03
C ILE A 193 7.51 5.34 5.61
N VAL A 194 8.44 6.20 5.20
CA VAL A 194 8.47 7.63 5.57
C VAL A 194 8.14 8.45 4.34
N LYS A 195 7.16 9.34 4.44
CA LYS A 195 6.70 10.20 3.35
C LYS A 195 7.24 11.61 3.51
N PHE A 196 7.75 12.17 2.41
CA PHE A 196 8.23 13.55 2.35
C PHE A 196 7.21 14.44 1.64
N PRO A 197 7.12 15.74 1.99
CA PRO A 197 6.26 16.67 1.28
C PRO A 197 6.75 16.85 -0.16
N ALA A 198 5.83 16.95 -1.12
CA ALA A 198 6.14 17.43 -2.46
C ALA A 198 6.25 18.97 -2.45
N LYS A 199 6.89 19.56 -3.48
CA LYS A 199 7.08 21.01 -3.56
C LYS A 199 5.81 21.85 -3.47
N ALA A 200 4.71 21.30 -3.98
CA ALA A 200 3.40 21.95 -3.98
C ALA A 200 2.56 21.61 -2.74
N ASP A 201 3.04 20.74 -1.87
CA ASP A 201 2.30 20.35 -0.67
C ASP A 201 2.32 21.47 0.37
N ASN A 202 1.25 21.53 1.17
CA ASN A 202 1.22 22.34 2.37
C ASN A 202 2.29 21.82 3.37
N PRO A 203 3.02 22.68 4.07
CA PRO A 203 3.96 22.29 5.12
C PRO A 203 3.37 21.35 6.17
N ASP A 204 2.04 21.43 6.39
CA ASP A 204 1.31 20.59 7.34
C ASP A 204 1.01 19.17 6.81
N THR A 205 1.31 18.83 5.56
CA THR A 205 0.86 17.57 4.93
C THR A 205 1.18 16.33 5.78
N GLY A 206 2.41 16.22 6.30
CA GLY A 206 2.79 15.10 7.16
C GLY A 206 2.02 15.08 8.48
N ALA A 207 1.81 16.24 9.11
CA ALA A 207 1.04 16.37 10.34
C ALA A 207 -0.46 16.07 10.10
N VAL A 208 -1.01 16.49 8.96
CA VAL A 208 -2.40 16.19 8.57
C VAL A 208 -2.58 14.68 8.37
N GLU A 209 -1.68 13.99 7.68
CA GLU A 209 -1.76 12.54 7.49
C GLU A 209 -1.66 11.80 8.83
N TYR A 210 -0.81 12.28 9.74
CA TYR A 210 -0.74 11.74 11.09
C TYR A 210 -2.03 11.99 11.89
N ALA A 211 -2.61 13.19 11.82
CA ALA A 211 -3.89 13.49 12.47
C ALA A 211 -5.02 12.60 11.94
N TYR A 212 -5.06 12.35 10.61
CA TYR A 212 -6.03 11.45 9.98
C TYR A 212 -5.84 10.00 10.44
N SER A 213 -4.61 9.54 10.61
CA SER A 213 -4.36 8.19 11.13
C SER A 213 -4.86 8.01 12.57
N LEU A 214 -4.69 9.02 13.43
CA LEU A 214 -5.22 9.03 14.80
C LEU A 214 -6.76 9.06 14.80
N MET A 215 -7.34 9.89 13.96
CA MET A 215 -8.78 10.02 13.79
C MET A 215 -9.41 8.72 13.26
N ALA A 216 -8.78 8.06 12.27
CA ALA A 216 -9.21 6.78 11.74
C ALA A 216 -9.15 5.67 12.81
N ALA A 217 -8.09 5.60 13.59
CA ALA A 217 -7.98 4.66 14.70
C ALA A 217 -9.08 4.91 15.76
N ALA A 218 -9.40 6.17 16.07
CA ALA A 218 -10.49 6.54 16.98
C ALA A 218 -11.89 6.21 16.40
N ALA A 219 -12.01 6.08 15.08
CA ALA A 219 -13.21 5.63 14.38
C ALA A 219 -13.29 4.09 14.24
N GLY A 220 -12.48 3.35 14.99
CA GLY A 220 -12.46 1.88 14.94
C GLY A 220 -11.84 1.29 13.66
N ILE A 221 -11.21 2.10 12.80
CA ILE A 221 -10.53 1.62 11.60
C ILE A 221 -9.18 1.02 11.98
N ASP A 222 -8.92 -0.19 11.51
CA ASP A 222 -7.65 -0.86 11.70
C ASP A 222 -6.53 -0.12 10.96
N MET A 223 -5.63 0.52 11.71
CA MET A 223 -4.50 1.28 11.21
C MET A 223 -3.18 0.60 11.61
N PRO A 224 -2.17 0.58 10.73
CA PRO A 224 -0.82 0.23 11.17
C PRO A 224 -0.33 1.28 12.17
N PRO A 225 0.70 0.98 13.00
CA PRO A 225 1.37 2.00 13.80
C PRO A 225 1.86 3.16 12.92
N THR A 226 1.58 4.39 13.35
CA THR A 226 1.99 5.62 12.68
C THR A 226 2.74 6.54 13.63
N ARG A 227 3.59 7.42 13.11
CA ARG A 227 4.32 8.41 13.89
C ARG A 227 4.80 9.57 13.02
N LEU A 228 5.22 10.65 13.65
CA LEU A 228 6.03 11.68 13.02
C LEU A 228 7.51 11.38 13.31
N PHE A 229 8.32 11.29 12.24
CA PHE A 229 9.76 11.24 12.32
C PHE A 229 10.29 12.67 12.37
N GLU A 230 10.92 13.04 13.47
CA GLU A 230 11.51 14.36 13.66
C GLU A 230 13.01 14.32 13.35
N THR A 231 13.47 15.31 12.58
CA THR A 231 14.89 15.47 12.27
C THR A 231 15.54 16.51 13.19
N SER A 232 16.87 16.51 13.27
CA SER A 232 17.62 17.54 13.99
C SER A 232 17.43 18.93 13.41
N ALA A 233 17.02 19.05 12.15
CA ALA A 233 16.69 20.30 11.48
C ALA A 233 15.27 20.80 11.79
N GLY A 234 14.45 20.02 12.51
CA GLY A 234 13.08 20.38 12.88
C GLY A 234 12.01 19.95 11.89
N ASP A 235 12.36 19.18 10.85
CA ASP A 235 11.35 18.60 9.96
C ASP A 235 10.54 17.52 10.68
N ARG A 236 9.30 17.35 10.25
CA ARG A 236 8.41 16.29 10.75
C ARG A 236 7.80 15.55 9.58
N PHE A 237 8.22 14.31 9.39
CA PHE A 237 7.77 13.45 8.31
C PHE A 237 6.81 12.39 8.81
N PHE A 238 5.70 12.20 8.13
CA PHE A 238 4.78 11.11 8.43
C PHE A 238 5.43 9.77 8.13
N GLY A 239 5.34 8.84 9.07
CA GLY A 239 5.76 7.47 8.91
C GLY A 239 4.70 6.48 9.30
N VAL A 240 4.64 5.38 8.54
CA VAL A 240 3.72 4.26 8.78
C VAL A 240 4.49 2.95 8.74
N LYS A 241 4.24 2.08 9.74
CA LYS A 241 4.82 0.74 9.79
C LYS A 241 4.26 -0.13 8.67
N ARG A 242 5.12 -0.87 7.98
CA ARG A 242 4.69 -1.78 6.92
C ARG A 242 3.90 -2.94 7.50
N PHE A 243 2.75 -3.24 6.91
CA PHE A 243 1.90 -4.36 7.30
C PHE A 243 2.20 -5.64 6.50
N ASP A 244 2.93 -5.53 5.39
CA ASP A 244 3.40 -6.64 4.57
C ASP A 244 4.70 -7.26 5.12
N ARG A 245 5.12 -6.83 6.29
CA ARG A 245 6.21 -7.36 7.10
C ARG A 245 5.65 -7.78 8.46
N ASP A 246 6.47 -8.36 9.31
CA ASP A 246 6.07 -8.93 10.60
C ASP A 246 5.02 -8.14 11.39
N GLY A 247 4.05 -8.85 11.95
CA GLY A 247 3.16 -8.36 12.96
C GLY A 247 1.87 -7.69 12.48
N SER A 248 1.43 -7.93 11.24
CA SER A 248 0.13 -7.42 10.78
C SER A 248 -1.02 -7.89 11.66
N THR A 249 -1.79 -6.94 12.21
CA THR A 249 -3.01 -7.21 12.99
C THR A 249 -4.07 -7.92 12.16
N ALA A 250 -4.12 -7.69 10.85
CA ALA A 250 -5.04 -8.35 9.93
C ALA A 250 -4.85 -9.88 9.92
N LEU A 251 -3.59 -10.36 9.96
CA LEU A 251 -3.31 -11.80 9.96
C LEU A 251 -3.64 -12.48 11.28
N ARG A 252 -3.57 -11.77 12.40
CA ARG A 252 -3.99 -12.32 13.69
C ARG A 252 -5.48 -12.62 13.76
N ARG A 253 -6.28 -11.99 12.89
CA ARG A 253 -7.73 -12.22 12.80
C ARG A 253 -8.08 -13.50 12.04
N THR A 254 -7.21 -13.95 11.13
CA THR A 254 -7.36 -15.25 10.43
C THR A 254 -6.91 -16.41 11.31
N GLN A 255 -6.09 -16.15 12.32
CA GLN A 255 -5.72 -17.13 13.34
C GLN A 255 -6.82 -17.13 14.40
N GLY A 256 -7.71 -18.12 14.40
CA GLY A 256 -8.71 -18.30 15.48
C GLY A 256 -8.05 -18.27 16.86
N SER A 257 -8.82 -17.94 17.90
CA SER A 257 -8.32 -17.73 19.27
C SER A 257 -7.51 -18.92 19.85
N GLU A 258 -7.60 -20.11 19.28
CA GLU A 258 -6.84 -21.30 19.66
C GLU A 258 -5.42 -21.34 19.05
N SER A 259 -5.20 -20.74 17.88
CA SER A 259 -3.89 -20.71 17.19
C SER A 259 -2.91 -19.72 17.84
N ALA A 260 -3.40 -18.67 18.49
CA ALA A 260 -2.54 -17.72 19.24
C ALA A 260 -1.78 -18.38 20.43
N ALA A 261 -2.22 -19.57 20.86
CA ALA A 261 -1.53 -20.36 21.89
C ALA A 261 -0.47 -21.31 21.32
N ALA A 262 -0.64 -21.77 20.06
CA ALA A 262 0.29 -22.71 19.41
C ALA A 262 1.57 -22.02 18.93
N ASP A 263 1.50 -20.75 18.56
CA ASP A 263 2.67 -19.95 18.12
C ASP A 263 3.64 -19.62 19.27
N ARG A 264 3.24 -19.87 20.54
CA ARG A 264 4.13 -19.75 21.71
C ARG A 264 5.10 -20.91 21.88
N GLY A 265 5.01 -21.94 21.02
CA GLY A 265 5.89 -23.09 20.99
C GLY A 265 6.97 -23.06 19.91
N ALA A 266 6.91 -22.14 18.97
CA ALA A 266 7.95 -21.93 17.98
C ALA A 266 9.12 -21.18 18.61
N SER A 267 10.25 -21.82 18.69
CA SER A 267 11.47 -21.45 19.42
C SER A 267 12.30 -20.32 18.78
N SER A 268 11.67 -19.35 18.11
CA SER A 268 12.34 -18.10 17.71
C SER A 268 11.29 -16.99 17.63
N PRO A 269 11.57 -15.78 18.17
CA PRO A 269 10.76 -14.62 17.85
C PRO A 269 10.75 -14.47 16.32
N PRO A 270 9.61 -14.09 15.71
CA PRO A 270 9.58 -13.86 14.27
C PRO A 270 10.70 -12.87 13.94
N SER A 271 11.61 -13.25 13.03
CA SER A 271 12.61 -12.33 12.53
C SER A 271 11.85 -11.21 11.82
N GLY A 272 12.13 -9.92 12.12
CA GLY A 272 11.46 -8.74 11.55
C GLY A 272 11.39 -8.68 10.03
N ASN A 273 11.80 -9.75 9.35
CA ASN A 273 11.95 -9.87 7.90
C ASN A 273 10.94 -10.83 7.24
N ARG A 274 9.97 -11.39 7.99
CA ARG A 274 8.94 -12.21 7.38
C ARG A 274 8.08 -11.36 6.45
N ARG A 275 7.85 -11.88 5.25
CA ARG A 275 7.08 -11.24 4.17
C ARG A 275 5.72 -11.91 4.02
N TYR A 276 4.69 -11.10 3.79
CA TYR A 276 3.35 -11.56 3.51
C TYR A 276 2.93 -11.15 2.11
N HIS A 277 2.22 -12.04 1.43
CA HIS A 277 1.66 -11.70 0.14
C HIS A 277 0.54 -10.69 0.30
N VAL A 278 0.59 -9.64 -0.52
CA VAL A 278 -0.40 -8.59 -0.57
C VAL A 278 -0.87 -8.40 -2.01
N HIS A 279 -2.14 -8.06 -2.18
CA HIS A 279 -2.73 -7.79 -3.47
C HIS A 279 -3.69 -6.62 -3.36
N THR A 280 -3.45 -5.55 -4.11
CA THR A 280 -4.34 -4.38 -4.10
C THR A 280 -5.67 -4.72 -4.76
N PHE A 281 -6.75 -4.11 -4.31
CA PHE A 281 -8.08 -4.32 -4.87
C PHE A 281 -8.10 -4.01 -6.37
N GLY A 282 -7.49 -2.89 -6.79
CA GLY A 282 -7.41 -2.51 -8.20
C GLY A 282 -6.76 -3.59 -9.07
N ASN A 283 -5.63 -4.10 -8.62
CA ASN A 283 -4.88 -5.11 -9.36
C ASN A 283 -5.54 -6.50 -9.29
N LEU A 284 -6.21 -6.82 -8.18
CA LEU A 284 -6.99 -8.06 -8.01
C LEU A 284 -8.14 -8.16 -9.03
N ILE A 285 -8.82 -7.05 -9.33
CA ILE A 285 -9.90 -6.99 -10.31
C ILE A 285 -9.44 -6.53 -11.71
N GLN A 286 -8.16 -6.13 -11.85
CA GLN A 286 -7.56 -5.52 -13.04
C GLN A 286 -8.26 -4.21 -13.45
N SER A 287 -8.49 -3.32 -12.49
CA SER A 287 -9.00 -1.96 -12.71
C SER A 287 -7.85 -0.97 -12.72
N ASN A 288 -7.73 -0.20 -13.80
CA ASN A 288 -6.70 0.83 -13.92
C ASN A 288 -7.01 2.01 -12.97
N PHE A 289 -6.21 2.18 -11.93
CA PHE A 289 -6.41 3.21 -10.90
C PHE A 289 -6.36 4.65 -11.43
N ARG A 290 -5.80 4.87 -12.63
CA ARG A 290 -5.76 6.20 -13.28
C ARG A 290 -7.08 6.57 -13.92
N ILE A 291 -8.00 5.62 -14.06
CA ILE A 291 -9.31 5.81 -14.67
C ILE A 291 -10.37 5.51 -13.61
N PRO A 292 -11.10 6.52 -13.11
CA PRO A 292 -12.20 6.31 -12.16
C PRO A 292 -13.28 5.42 -12.80
N SER A 293 -13.29 4.14 -12.48
CA SER A 293 -14.19 3.15 -13.11
C SER A 293 -14.78 2.15 -12.12
N ALA A 294 -14.40 2.22 -10.84
CA ALA A 294 -14.88 1.32 -9.81
C ALA A 294 -15.84 2.01 -8.85
N ASP A 295 -16.77 1.23 -8.30
CA ASP A 295 -17.69 1.63 -7.23
C ASP A 295 -17.31 0.91 -5.92
N TYR A 296 -17.63 1.51 -4.79
CA TYR A 296 -17.45 0.84 -3.49
C TYR A 296 -18.26 -0.44 -3.35
N ALA A 297 -19.34 -0.60 -4.11
CA ALA A 297 -20.06 -1.87 -4.22
C ALA A 297 -19.14 -3.02 -4.69
N ASP A 298 -18.24 -2.73 -5.65
CA ASP A 298 -17.26 -3.71 -6.14
C ASP A 298 -16.25 -4.09 -5.06
N LEU A 299 -15.78 -3.12 -4.27
CA LEU A 299 -14.88 -3.37 -3.15
C LEU A 299 -15.53 -4.25 -2.08
N LEU A 300 -16.75 -3.92 -1.65
CA LEU A 300 -17.49 -4.69 -0.63
C LEU A 300 -17.77 -6.12 -1.12
N LYS A 301 -18.14 -6.29 -2.38
CA LYS A 301 -18.34 -7.59 -3.01
C LYS A 301 -17.03 -8.39 -3.09
N ALA A 302 -15.94 -7.76 -3.55
CA ALA A 302 -14.64 -8.41 -3.62
C ALA A 302 -14.15 -8.83 -2.23
N THR A 303 -14.33 -7.97 -1.22
CA THR A 303 -14.01 -8.30 0.18
C THR A 303 -14.76 -9.55 0.64
N SER A 304 -16.07 -9.60 0.44
CA SER A 304 -16.89 -10.75 0.83
C SER A 304 -16.44 -12.05 0.16
N LEU A 305 -16.19 -12.00 -1.16
CA LEU A 305 -15.80 -13.17 -1.94
C LEU A 305 -14.40 -13.68 -1.62
N LEU A 306 -13.45 -12.76 -1.38
CA LEU A 306 -12.05 -13.09 -1.16
C LEU A 306 -11.79 -13.55 0.27
N THR A 307 -12.22 -12.74 1.26
CA THR A 307 -11.89 -13.03 2.65
C THR A 307 -12.76 -14.10 3.26
N ARG A 308 -14.00 -14.27 2.75
CA ARG A 308 -15.02 -15.18 3.31
C ARG A 308 -15.24 -14.96 4.82
N ASN A 309 -14.87 -13.78 5.30
CA ASN A 309 -15.02 -13.36 6.68
C ASN A 309 -16.09 -12.27 6.76
N HIS A 310 -17.21 -12.58 7.39
CA HIS A 310 -18.35 -11.67 7.52
C HIS A 310 -17.99 -10.35 8.25
N GLN A 311 -16.92 -10.33 9.04
CA GLN A 311 -16.45 -9.11 9.72
C GLN A 311 -15.64 -8.16 8.83
N ASP A 312 -15.06 -8.64 7.73
CA ASP A 312 -14.23 -7.78 6.87
C ASP A 312 -15.08 -6.87 5.97
N VAL A 313 -16.33 -7.25 5.65
CA VAL A 313 -17.24 -6.39 4.89
C VAL A 313 -17.63 -5.12 5.68
N PRO A 314 -18.08 -5.19 6.96
CA PRO A 314 -18.27 -4.01 7.79
C PRO A 314 -17.00 -3.16 7.98
N ARG A 315 -15.82 -3.77 8.04
CA ARG A 315 -14.54 -3.03 8.10
C ARG A 315 -14.25 -2.25 6.82
N ALA A 316 -14.45 -2.88 5.66
CA ALA A 316 -14.33 -2.19 4.36
C ALA A 316 -15.36 -1.08 4.23
N PHE A 317 -16.59 -1.30 4.69
CA PHE A 317 -17.64 -0.30 4.77
C PHE A 317 -17.23 0.89 5.66
N GLY A 318 -16.68 0.63 6.84
CA GLY A 318 -16.19 1.67 7.74
C GLY A 318 -15.12 2.56 7.10
N ARG A 319 -14.18 1.98 6.32
CA ARG A 319 -13.19 2.76 5.56
C ARG A 319 -13.82 3.65 4.49
N MET A 320 -14.80 3.12 3.76
CA MET A 320 -15.59 3.91 2.80
C MET A 320 -16.26 5.09 3.50
N VAL A 321 -16.95 4.84 4.62
CA VAL A 321 -17.61 5.89 5.42
C VAL A 321 -16.60 6.95 5.86
N PHE A 322 -15.42 6.52 6.33
CA PHE A 322 -14.35 7.45 6.72
C PHE A 322 -13.87 8.29 5.54
N ASN A 323 -13.58 7.69 4.39
CA ASN A 323 -13.14 8.42 3.20
C ASN A 323 -14.15 9.52 2.80
N VAL A 324 -15.43 9.19 2.85
CA VAL A 324 -16.50 10.13 2.51
C VAL A 324 -16.60 11.25 3.54
N LEU A 325 -16.72 10.92 4.82
CA LEU A 325 -16.95 11.90 5.88
C LEU A 325 -15.71 12.71 6.24
N ALA A 326 -14.50 12.14 6.09
CA ALA A 326 -13.23 12.82 6.28
C ALA A 326 -12.72 13.55 5.03
N HIS A 327 -13.49 13.54 3.93
CA HIS A 327 -13.12 14.19 2.67
C HIS A 327 -11.79 13.70 2.09
N ASN A 328 -11.55 12.38 2.20
CA ASN A 328 -10.45 11.72 1.50
C ASN A 328 -10.94 11.23 0.13
N ARG A 329 -10.77 12.04 -0.89
CA ARG A 329 -11.26 11.79 -2.26
C ARG A 329 -10.23 11.18 -3.19
N ASP A 330 -9.01 10.93 -2.71
CA ASP A 330 -8.01 10.12 -3.41
C ASP A 330 -8.15 8.64 -3.04
N ASP A 331 -9.39 8.19 -2.96
CA ASP A 331 -9.80 6.86 -2.54
C ASP A 331 -9.82 5.85 -3.71
N HIS A 332 -8.75 5.86 -4.51
CA HIS A 332 -8.66 4.99 -5.67
C HIS A 332 -8.45 3.52 -5.30
N VAL A 333 -8.72 2.64 -6.26
CA VAL A 333 -8.73 1.17 -6.09
C VAL A 333 -7.41 0.57 -5.55
N LYS A 334 -6.25 1.23 -5.71
CA LYS A 334 -4.97 0.77 -5.14
C LYS A 334 -4.80 1.14 -3.65
N ASN A 335 -5.68 1.97 -3.06
CA ASN A 335 -5.66 2.31 -1.63
C ASN A 335 -6.37 1.28 -0.74
N PHE A 336 -6.79 0.18 -1.32
CA PHE A 336 -7.35 -0.98 -0.61
C PHE A 336 -6.53 -2.22 -0.97
N THR A 337 -6.07 -2.92 0.05
CA THR A 337 -5.20 -4.10 -0.12
C THR A 337 -5.74 -5.26 0.70
N PHE A 338 -5.56 -6.45 0.15
CA PHE A 338 -5.77 -7.70 0.87
C PHE A 338 -4.42 -8.34 1.19
N ILE A 339 -4.35 -9.02 2.32
CA ILE A 339 -3.17 -9.74 2.79
C ILE A 339 -3.51 -11.22 2.96
N MET A 340 -2.63 -12.08 2.50
CA MET A 340 -2.81 -13.53 2.58
C MET A 340 -2.05 -14.11 3.78
N ASN A 341 -2.74 -14.92 4.56
CA ASN A 341 -2.13 -15.83 5.50
C ASN A 341 -1.69 -17.11 4.74
N ASP A 342 -0.41 -17.23 4.51
CA ASP A 342 0.17 -18.31 3.72
C ASP A 342 0.18 -19.68 4.44
N ALA A 343 -0.08 -19.71 5.76
CA ALA A 343 -0.26 -20.95 6.51
C ALA A 343 -1.66 -21.54 6.36
N THR A 344 -2.69 -20.69 6.18
CA THR A 344 -4.10 -21.11 6.05
C THR A 344 -4.67 -20.89 4.66
N SER A 345 -3.95 -20.21 3.78
CA SER A 345 -4.42 -19.72 2.46
C SER A 345 -5.62 -18.76 2.54
N GLU A 346 -5.89 -18.21 3.71
CA GLU A 346 -6.98 -17.27 3.93
C GLU A 346 -6.54 -15.84 3.64
N TRP A 347 -7.48 -15.04 3.13
CA TRP A 347 -7.29 -13.63 2.87
C TRP A 347 -7.98 -12.79 3.94
N ALA A 348 -7.39 -11.66 4.27
CA ALA A 348 -7.98 -10.64 5.12
C ALA A 348 -7.82 -9.25 4.48
N LEU A 349 -8.73 -8.33 4.83
CA LEU A 349 -8.55 -6.92 4.49
C LEU A 349 -7.35 -6.38 5.29
N SER A 350 -6.36 -5.77 4.61
CA SER A 350 -5.18 -5.18 5.26
C SER A 350 -5.56 -4.06 6.23
N PRO A 351 -4.68 -3.59 7.11
CA PRO A 351 -4.85 -2.29 7.75
C PRO A 351 -5.00 -1.17 6.72
N ALA A 352 -5.67 -0.06 7.09
CA ALA A 352 -5.86 1.09 6.21
C ALA A 352 -4.57 1.91 6.08
N TYR A 353 -4.41 2.59 4.95
CA TYR A 353 -3.29 3.47 4.65
C TYR A 353 -3.72 4.58 3.69
N ASP A 354 -2.86 5.59 3.49
CA ASP A 354 -3.13 6.73 2.61
C ASP A 354 -4.45 7.46 2.93
N LEU A 355 -4.74 7.62 4.24
CA LEU A 355 -5.88 8.37 4.71
C LEU A 355 -5.45 9.81 5.00
N LEU A 356 -5.91 10.75 4.19
CA LEU A 356 -5.65 12.18 4.38
C LEU A 356 -6.72 13.03 3.69
N TYR A 357 -6.80 14.30 4.04
CA TYR A 357 -7.63 15.24 3.32
C TYR A 357 -7.14 15.40 1.88
N THR A 358 -8.03 15.20 0.92
CA THR A 358 -7.81 15.53 -0.49
C THR A 358 -9.09 16.05 -1.14
N PRO A 359 -9.00 17.11 -1.97
CA PRO A 359 -10.17 17.63 -2.67
C PRO A 359 -10.67 16.69 -3.78
N GLY A 360 -9.85 15.70 -4.18
CA GLY A 360 -10.14 14.79 -5.27
C GLY A 360 -10.00 15.40 -6.67
N PRO A 361 -9.86 14.55 -7.70
CA PRO A 361 -9.84 15.00 -9.08
C PRO A 361 -11.21 15.56 -9.48
N GLY A 362 -11.24 16.83 -9.93
CA GLY A 362 -12.50 17.49 -10.28
C GLY A 362 -13.49 17.72 -9.12
N GLY A 363 -13.07 17.51 -7.87
CA GLY A 363 -13.92 17.63 -6.69
C GLY A 363 -14.79 16.40 -6.44
N GLU A 364 -14.39 15.22 -6.93
CA GLU A 364 -15.12 13.96 -6.81
C GLU A 364 -14.26 12.89 -6.14
N HIS A 365 -14.90 11.89 -5.57
CA HIS A 365 -14.26 10.65 -5.13
C HIS A 365 -13.75 9.86 -6.33
N THR A 366 -12.63 9.18 -6.19
CA THR A 366 -12.08 8.35 -7.26
C THR A 366 -12.90 7.06 -7.44
N MET A 367 -13.44 6.50 -6.37
CA MET A 367 -14.50 5.48 -6.45
C MET A 367 -15.86 6.10 -6.12
N THR A 368 -16.89 5.70 -6.87
CA THR A 368 -18.26 6.14 -6.60
C THR A 368 -18.93 5.34 -5.48
N LEU A 369 -19.98 5.91 -4.89
CA LEU A 369 -20.87 5.23 -3.95
C LEU A 369 -22.24 5.10 -4.59
N ALA A 370 -22.62 3.90 -5.03
CA ALA A 370 -23.85 3.66 -5.78
C ALA A 370 -24.00 4.64 -6.98
N GLY A 371 -22.90 4.88 -7.70
CA GLY A 371 -22.82 5.79 -8.83
C GLY A 371 -22.63 7.27 -8.50
N GLU A 372 -22.64 7.69 -7.22
CA GLU A 372 -22.43 9.09 -6.81
C GLU A 372 -20.97 9.31 -6.39
N GLY A 373 -20.27 10.21 -7.07
CA GLY A 373 -18.85 10.53 -6.78
C GLY A 373 -18.65 11.90 -6.16
N ARG A 374 -19.57 12.86 -6.39
CA ARG A 374 -19.38 14.25 -6.00
C ARG A 374 -19.87 14.55 -4.59
N ASN A 375 -21.08 14.13 -4.28
CA ASN A 375 -21.75 14.42 -3.01
C ASN A 375 -22.38 13.16 -2.38
N PRO A 376 -21.61 12.08 -2.18
CA PRO A 376 -22.12 10.89 -1.52
C PRO A 376 -22.54 11.24 -0.08
N GLY A 377 -23.74 10.80 0.31
CA GLY A 377 -24.28 11.06 1.63
C GLY A 377 -24.76 9.78 2.32
N ARG A 378 -25.33 9.94 3.53
CA ARG A 378 -25.81 8.83 4.37
C ARG A 378 -26.73 7.84 3.64
N ALA A 379 -27.59 8.34 2.74
CA ALA A 379 -28.51 7.48 1.98
C ALA A 379 -27.75 6.54 1.05
N HIS A 380 -26.70 7.00 0.36
CA HIS A 380 -25.85 6.19 -0.50
C HIS A 380 -25.08 5.15 0.31
N MET A 381 -24.53 5.53 1.49
CA MET A 381 -23.84 4.59 2.39
C MET A 381 -24.77 3.47 2.87
N LEU A 382 -26.00 3.81 3.29
CA LEU A 382 -26.98 2.81 3.76
C LEU A 382 -27.44 1.89 2.63
N ALA A 383 -27.60 2.39 1.40
CA ALA A 383 -27.95 1.58 0.24
C ALA A 383 -26.84 0.55 -0.09
N LEU A 384 -25.55 0.97 -0.02
CA LEU A 384 -24.43 0.07 -0.22
C LEU A 384 -24.30 -0.97 0.91
N ALA A 385 -24.53 -0.56 2.15
CA ALA A 385 -24.56 -1.49 3.29
C ALA A 385 -25.58 -2.60 3.10
N GLU A 386 -26.83 -2.25 2.70
CA GLU A 386 -27.88 -3.21 2.41
C GLU A 386 -27.51 -4.17 1.28
N GLN A 387 -26.95 -3.63 0.18
CA GLN A 387 -26.47 -4.43 -0.95
C GLN A 387 -25.34 -5.39 -0.55
N ALA A 388 -24.47 -4.98 0.37
CA ALA A 388 -23.33 -5.78 0.86
C ALA A 388 -23.72 -6.76 1.99
N GLY A 389 -24.97 -6.78 2.44
CA GLY A 389 -25.45 -7.64 3.51
C GLY A 389 -25.06 -7.13 4.93
N VAL A 390 -24.65 -5.87 5.07
CA VAL A 390 -24.46 -5.23 6.37
C VAL A 390 -25.82 -4.78 6.89
N SER A 391 -26.19 -5.20 8.10
CA SER A 391 -27.49 -4.85 8.65
C SER A 391 -27.65 -3.34 8.86
N LYS A 392 -28.85 -2.82 8.68
CA LYS A 392 -29.14 -1.39 8.83
C LYS A 392 -28.74 -0.81 10.20
N PRO A 393 -28.96 -1.51 11.34
CA PRO A 393 -28.47 -1.03 12.64
C PRO A 393 -26.94 -0.98 12.70
N GLU A 394 -26.25 -1.99 12.19
CA GLU A 394 -24.79 -2.05 12.15
C GLU A 394 -24.21 -0.95 11.27
N ALA A 395 -24.74 -0.76 10.06
CA ALA A 395 -24.33 0.31 9.18
C ALA A 395 -24.52 1.70 9.79
N ALA A 396 -25.66 1.91 10.46
CA ALA A 396 -25.93 3.17 11.16
C ALA A 396 -24.92 3.41 12.30
N ALA A 397 -24.62 2.38 13.08
CA ALA A 397 -23.65 2.47 14.18
C ALA A 397 -22.24 2.80 13.66
N VAL A 398 -21.78 2.16 12.57
CA VAL A 398 -20.49 2.46 11.94
C VAL A 398 -20.44 3.92 11.44
N ILE A 399 -21.49 4.40 10.78
CA ILE A 399 -21.55 5.79 10.30
C ILE A 399 -21.48 6.77 11.48
N ASP A 400 -22.24 6.51 12.55
CA ASP A 400 -22.29 7.39 13.72
C ASP A 400 -20.95 7.39 14.50
N GLU A 401 -20.26 6.23 14.61
CA GLU A 401 -18.93 6.12 15.21
C GLU A 401 -17.88 6.91 14.41
N VAL A 402 -17.85 6.74 13.10
CA VAL A 402 -16.94 7.48 12.22
C VAL A 402 -17.21 8.99 12.30
N GLN A 403 -18.49 9.40 12.27
CA GLN A 403 -18.86 10.81 12.41
C GLN A 403 -18.42 11.38 13.76
N ALA A 404 -18.61 10.64 14.85
CA ALA A 404 -18.17 11.05 16.18
C ALA A 404 -16.63 11.21 16.27
N ALA A 405 -15.86 10.36 15.60
CA ALA A 405 -14.42 10.53 15.54
C ALA A 405 -14.03 11.79 14.74
N ILE A 406 -14.64 12.01 13.57
CA ILE A 406 -14.32 13.15 12.72
C ILE A 406 -14.73 14.48 13.37
N SER A 407 -15.81 14.52 14.17
CA SER A 407 -16.22 15.72 14.90
C SER A 407 -15.14 16.23 15.87
N ARG A 408 -14.17 15.39 16.23
CA ARG A 408 -13.00 15.72 17.03
C ARG A 408 -11.78 16.12 16.21
N TRP A 409 -11.95 16.52 14.95
CA TRP A 409 -10.87 16.93 14.06
C TRP A 409 -9.90 17.92 14.71
N HIS A 410 -10.42 18.93 15.41
CA HIS A 410 -9.59 19.95 16.08
C HIS A 410 -8.62 19.35 17.12
N ASP A 411 -9.06 18.32 17.87
CA ASP A 411 -8.23 17.64 18.88
C ASP A 411 -7.07 16.89 18.20
N PHE A 412 -7.39 16.11 17.15
CA PHE A 412 -6.37 15.35 16.41
C PHE A 412 -5.40 16.26 15.67
N ALA A 413 -5.88 17.34 15.08
CA ALA A 413 -5.05 18.35 14.43
C ALA A 413 -4.07 19.00 15.43
N ALA A 414 -4.56 19.36 16.63
CA ALA A 414 -3.71 19.91 17.69
C ALA A 414 -2.67 18.87 18.18
N GLN A 415 -3.08 17.62 18.41
CA GLN A 415 -2.19 16.54 18.81
C GLN A 415 -1.07 16.30 17.79
N ALA A 416 -1.39 16.33 16.50
CA ALA A 416 -0.44 16.17 15.42
C ALA A 416 0.40 17.43 15.12
N GLY A 417 0.03 18.56 15.73
CA GLY A 417 0.70 19.85 15.49
C GLY A 417 0.42 20.44 14.10
N VAL A 418 -0.78 20.24 13.56
CA VAL A 418 -1.26 20.91 12.35
C VAL A 418 -1.41 22.40 12.64
N SER A 419 -1.03 23.27 11.70
CA SER A 419 -1.17 24.71 11.88
C SER A 419 -2.65 25.13 12.04
N GLN A 420 -2.92 26.26 12.71
CA GLN A 420 -4.28 26.78 12.83
C GLN A 420 -4.94 27.07 11.47
N ALA A 421 -4.12 27.47 10.48
CA ALA A 421 -4.61 27.71 9.12
C ALA A 421 -5.03 26.40 8.45
N GLY A 422 -4.19 25.37 8.50
CA GLY A 422 -4.50 24.04 7.97
C GLY A 422 -5.71 23.40 8.66
N THR A 423 -5.77 23.52 10.00
CA THR A 423 -6.91 23.00 10.79
C THR A 423 -8.23 23.63 10.34
N ARG A 424 -8.27 24.97 10.19
CA ARG A 424 -9.49 25.69 9.73
C ARG A 424 -9.85 25.38 8.29
N GLN A 425 -8.87 25.30 7.40
CA GLN A 425 -9.09 24.97 5.99
C GLN A 425 -9.76 23.60 5.84
N ILE A 426 -9.25 22.59 6.52
CA ILE A 426 -9.84 21.24 6.48
C ILE A 426 -11.22 21.24 7.12
N ALA A 427 -11.39 21.87 8.30
CA ALA A 427 -12.69 21.95 8.97
C ALA A 427 -13.79 22.54 8.07
N GLN A 428 -13.46 23.58 7.27
CA GLN A 428 -14.41 24.20 6.33
C GLN A 428 -14.75 23.31 5.13
N SER A 429 -13.93 22.30 4.84
CA SER A 429 -14.09 21.40 3.71
C SER A 429 -14.83 20.12 4.07
N LEU A 430 -14.95 19.80 5.37
CA LEU A 430 -15.69 18.64 5.82
C LEU A 430 -17.20 18.79 5.55
N PRO A 431 -17.92 17.68 5.30
CA PRO A 431 -19.35 17.73 5.02
C PRO A 431 -20.15 18.43 6.11
N PRO A 432 -21.21 19.20 5.79
CA PRO A 432 -22.05 19.88 6.78
C PRO A 432 -22.61 18.91 7.81
N GLY A 433 -22.52 19.29 9.09
CA GLY A 433 -23.03 18.47 10.20
C GLY A 433 -22.11 17.34 10.67
N VAL A 434 -20.89 17.29 10.18
CA VAL A 434 -19.85 16.34 10.65
C VAL A 434 -19.07 16.90 11.83
N LEU A 435 -18.83 18.22 11.86
CA LEU A 435 -18.19 18.94 12.98
C LEU A 435 -19.21 19.47 13.96
#